data_9cc2120d905fb2e5635cc04247574473
#
_entry.id   9cc2120d905fb2e5635cc04247574473
#
_cell.length_a   1.000
_cell.length_b   1.000
_cell.length_c   1.000
_cell.angle_alpha   90.00
_cell.angle_beta   90.00
_cell.angle_gamma   90.00
#
_symmetry.space_group_name_H-M   'P 1'
#
loop_
_entity.id
_entity.type
_entity.pdbx_description
1 polymer ?
#
loop_
_entity_poly.entity_id
_entity_poly.type
_entity_poly.pdbx_seq_one_letter_code
_entity_poly.pdbx_strand_id
1 'polypeptide(L)'
;MSTIKIPVLLGEKSVKGTQLATFVIKAKDLISGYKIDRFEPSKGEMGTEKAGYQRNAEPKRVEALANNLQNDRVDLSTAHIVNIRKPFDFEKNFSQIDENYGLLSIDLAKDPLYIVDSQHRTLAIAELVNDPEFTTKWKDKKIFGIAYIGGDFVEEKESFFYINNYAKSIPTGSKYELQISIEEVKEEVKDAVELTRMLRDNSSPWYEIIKYPNSKIGIIPNSSIISSLKVLYGQDWFNDLEALEDQFKILDAFWKGVAIILPDCFKDPSKYALQRAVGVSVMHAILSSLYIKMIMNNYDVHSPEDWSEYLAPLRNLKDKNRLEVPYTVEGADFWLRGSEGAAGKYSSGSGKQNLVNMLKGHLSA
;
A
#
# COMPACT_ATOMS: atom_id res chain seq x y z
N MET A 1 -5.29 -2.98 43.16
CA MET A 1 -5.54 -3.23 41.70
C MET A 1 -7.03 -3.39 41.57
N SER A 2 -7.68 -2.63 40.75
CA SER A 2 -9.14 -2.54 40.74
C SER A 2 -9.75 -3.45 39.68
N THR A 3 -10.66 -4.30 40.13
CA THR A 3 -11.61 -4.96 39.22
C THR A 3 -12.40 -3.88 38.49
N ILE A 4 -12.42 -3.93 37.17
CA ILE A 4 -13.25 -3.04 36.34
C ILE A 4 -14.58 -3.71 36.05
N LYS A 5 -15.61 -2.89 35.79
CA LYS A 5 -16.90 -3.35 35.25
C LYS A 5 -17.14 -2.68 33.94
N ILE A 6 -17.29 -3.48 32.89
CA ILE A 6 -17.54 -2.99 31.50
C ILE A 6 -18.92 -3.44 31.04
N PRO A 7 -19.65 -2.56 30.32
CA PRO A 7 -20.88 -2.96 29.66
C PRO A 7 -20.54 -3.89 28.48
N VAL A 8 -21.30 -5.00 28.40
CA VAL A 8 -21.18 -5.97 27.31
C VAL A 8 -22.56 -6.30 26.75
N LEU A 9 -22.62 -6.46 25.43
CA LEU A 9 -23.75 -7.05 24.73
C LEU A 9 -23.32 -8.41 24.20
N LEU A 10 -23.98 -9.46 24.68
CA LEU A 10 -23.68 -10.84 24.32
C LEU A 10 -24.11 -11.11 22.87
N GLY A 11 -23.24 -11.71 22.09
CA GLY A 11 -23.50 -12.25 20.75
C GLY A 11 -23.66 -13.76 20.82
N GLU A 12 -23.73 -14.36 19.62
CA GLU A 12 -23.68 -15.81 19.48
C GLU A 12 -22.35 -16.38 20.00
N LYS A 13 -22.36 -17.66 20.37
CA LYS A 13 -21.12 -18.35 20.69
C LYS A 13 -20.28 -18.56 19.42
N SER A 14 -18.96 -18.51 19.57
CA SER A 14 -18.04 -18.86 18.52
C SER A 14 -18.24 -20.32 18.05
N VAL A 15 -17.65 -20.69 16.93
CA VAL A 15 -17.65 -22.07 16.39
C VAL A 15 -17.11 -23.08 17.42
N LYS A 16 -16.25 -22.65 18.32
CA LYS A 16 -15.68 -23.47 19.41
C LYS A 16 -16.47 -23.38 20.74
N GLY A 17 -17.60 -22.67 20.71
CA GLY A 17 -18.48 -22.55 21.87
C GLY A 17 -18.10 -21.44 22.85
N THR A 18 -17.09 -20.61 22.54
CA THR A 18 -16.69 -19.46 23.36
C THR A 18 -17.70 -18.33 23.24
N GLN A 19 -18.09 -17.71 24.36
CA GLN A 19 -19.02 -16.59 24.34
C GLN A 19 -18.37 -15.37 23.67
N LEU A 20 -19.03 -14.84 22.64
CA LEU A 20 -18.68 -13.58 22.01
C LEU A 20 -19.51 -12.44 22.63
N ALA A 21 -18.88 -11.27 22.79
CA ALA A 21 -19.59 -10.09 23.24
C ALA A 21 -18.97 -8.83 22.62
N THR A 22 -19.81 -7.83 22.33
CA THR A 22 -19.30 -6.47 22.13
C THR A 22 -19.13 -5.79 23.47
N PHE A 23 -18.13 -4.92 23.58
CA PHE A 23 -17.84 -4.21 24.83
C PHE A 23 -17.44 -2.76 24.60
N VAL A 24 -17.57 -1.97 25.66
CA VAL A 24 -17.03 -0.61 25.73
C VAL A 24 -16.15 -0.49 26.98
N ILE A 25 -14.90 -0.05 26.80
CA ILE A 25 -13.93 0.12 27.87
C ILE A 25 -13.31 1.51 27.79
N LYS A 26 -12.88 2.08 28.92
CA LYS A 26 -12.08 3.31 28.91
C LYS A 26 -10.66 3.01 28.42
N ALA A 27 -10.07 3.94 27.67
CA ALA A 27 -8.72 3.79 27.17
C ALA A 27 -7.70 3.47 28.29
N LYS A 28 -7.75 4.17 29.40
CA LYS A 28 -6.88 3.89 30.57
C LYS A 28 -7.00 2.45 31.09
N ASP A 29 -8.22 1.90 31.10
CA ASP A 29 -8.47 0.55 31.62
C ASP A 29 -7.96 -0.50 30.60
N LEU A 30 -8.18 -0.27 29.29
CA LEU A 30 -7.60 -1.10 28.25
C LEU A 30 -6.07 -1.13 28.36
N ILE A 31 -5.43 0.06 28.49
CA ILE A 31 -3.97 0.16 28.54
C ILE A 31 -3.38 -0.42 29.82
N SER A 32 -4.11 -0.41 30.93
CA SER A 32 -3.65 -1.01 32.17
C SER A 32 -3.64 -2.54 32.18
N GLY A 33 -4.37 -3.20 31.28
CA GLY A 33 -4.58 -4.64 31.29
C GLY A 33 -4.44 -5.37 29.97
N TYR A 34 -3.92 -4.73 28.91
CA TYR A 34 -3.74 -5.44 27.63
C TYR A 34 -2.46 -6.30 27.61
N LYS A 35 -2.49 -7.35 26.82
CA LYS A 35 -1.33 -8.15 26.43
C LYS A 35 -1.32 -8.39 24.92
N ILE A 36 -0.14 -8.47 24.33
CA ILE A 36 0.08 -8.82 22.92
C ILE A 36 1.07 -9.98 22.91
N ASP A 37 0.65 -11.13 22.39
CA ASP A 37 1.50 -12.32 22.28
C ASP A 37 2.40 -12.22 21.03
N ARG A 38 3.46 -11.43 21.18
CA ARG A 38 4.46 -11.26 20.12
C ARG A 38 5.31 -12.50 19.99
N PHE A 39 5.62 -12.83 18.74
CA PHE A 39 6.52 -13.93 18.46
C PHE A 39 7.95 -13.62 18.91
N GLU A 40 8.48 -14.46 19.76
CA GLU A 40 9.84 -14.42 20.26
C GLU A 40 10.58 -15.69 19.81
N PRO A 41 11.45 -15.62 18.77
CA PRO A 41 12.15 -16.81 18.22
C PRO A 41 12.96 -17.60 19.25
N SER A 42 13.51 -16.92 20.27
CA SER A 42 14.26 -17.55 21.34
C SER A 42 13.43 -18.46 22.27
N LYS A 43 12.09 -18.34 22.21
CA LYS A 43 11.17 -19.12 23.05
C LYS A 43 10.59 -20.34 22.34
N GLY A 44 10.85 -20.52 21.05
CA GLY A 44 10.41 -21.68 20.29
C GLY A 44 9.78 -21.33 18.94
N GLU A 45 8.98 -22.26 18.41
CA GLU A 45 8.31 -22.11 17.12
C GLU A 45 7.15 -21.10 17.18
N MET A 46 6.99 -20.36 16.08
CA MET A 46 5.89 -19.40 15.93
C MET A 46 4.53 -20.10 16.07
N GLY A 47 3.63 -19.48 16.82
CA GLY A 47 2.29 -20.01 17.05
C GLY A 47 2.20 -21.04 18.18
N THR A 48 3.24 -21.19 19.00
CA THR A 48 3.17 -21.87 20.30
C THR A 48 2.83 -20.85 21.38
N GLU A 49 2.15 -21.28 22.43
CA GLU A 49 1.76 -20.42 23.54
C GLU A 49 2.96 -19.77 24.23
N LYS A 50 4.10 -20.48 24.27
CA LYS A 50 5.34 -19.99 24.85
C LYS A 50 6.02 -18.93 23.99
N ALA A 51 5.98 -19.08 22.66
CA ALA A 51 6.72 -18.22 21.71
C ALA A 51 5.88 -17.09 21.13
N GLY A 52 4.55 -17.17 21.23
CA GLY A 52 3.65 -16.17 20.63
C GLY A 52 3.42 -16.35 19.12
N TYR A 53 2.54 -15.52 18.56
CA TYR A 53 2.13 -15.63 17.15
C TYR A 53 2.06 -14.32 16.39
N GLN A 54 2.05 -13.17 17.09
CA GLN A 54 1.95 -11.87 16.43
C GLN A 54 3.33 -11.31 16.06
N ARG A 55 3.45 -10.68 14.90
CA ARG A 55 4.66 -9.94 14.53
C ARG A 55 4.85 -8.71 15.43
N ASN A 56 6.06 -8.19 15.47
CA ASN A 56 6.32 -6.90 16.11
C ASN A 56 5.51 -5.80 15.40
N ALA A 57 4.97 -4.87 16.18
CA ALA A 57 4.35 -3.68 15.64
C ALA A 57 5.40 -2.81 14.94
N GLU A 58 5.02 -2.15 13.85
CA GLU A 58 5.87 -1.19 13.14
C GLU A 58 5.85 0.15 13.89
N PRO A 59 6.97 0.62 14.49
CA PRO A 59 6.97 1.84 15.31
C PRO A 59 6.47 3.07 14.54
N LYS A 60 6.91 3.26 13.28
CA LYS A 60 6.46 4.37 12.42
C LYS A 60 4.95 4.37 12.19
N ARG A 61 4.33 3.20 12.13
CA ARG A 61 2.88 3.08 11.95
C ARG A 61 2.13 3.41 13.23
N VAL A 62 2.67 3.04 14.39
CA VAL A 62 2.12 3.41 15.70
C VAL A 62 2.18 4.91 15.89
N GLU A 63 3.35 5.52 15.68
CA GLU A 63 3.58 6.96 15.78
C GLU A 63 2.67 7.76 14.82
N ALA A 64 2.60 7.36 13.55
CA ALA A 64 1.74 8.02 12.58
C ALA A 64 0.26 7.96 12.98
N LEU A 65 -0.19 6.83 13.54
CA LEU A 65 -1.56 6.68 14.01
C LEU A 65 -1.81 7.54 15.27
N ALA A 66 -0.89 7.56 16.23
CA ALA A 66 -0.98 8.39 17.43
C ALA A 66 -1.08 9.87 17.04
N ASN A 67 -0.23 10.34 16.12
CA ASN A 67 -0.27 11.71 15.61
C ASN A 67 -1.59 12.06 14.92
N ASN A 68 -2.15 11.15 14.11
CA ASN A 68 -3.44 11.38 13.46
C ASN A 68 -4.60 11.41 14.46
N LEU A 69 -4.59 10.54 15.46
CA LEU A 69 -5.58 10.52 16.55
C LEU A 69 -5.50 11.76 17.42
N GLN A 70 -4.28 12.20 17.76
CA GLN A 70 -4.02 13.40 18.55
C GLN A 70 -4.57 14.66 17.91
N ASN A 71 -4.41 14.76 16.58
CA ASN A 71 -4.83 15.91 15.77
C ASN A 71 -6.29 15.79 15.24
N ASP A 72 -7.07 14.85 15.75
CA ASP A 72 -8.46 14.58 15.37
C ASP A 72 -8.67 14.37 13.85
N ARG A 73 -7.65 13.83 13.16
CA ARG A 73 -7.70 13.54 11.71
C ARG A 73 -8.36 12.19 11.41
N VAL A 74 -8.35 11.27 12.37
CA VAL A 74 -8.96 9.96 12.25
C VAL A 74 -9.68 9.58 13.54
N ASP A 75 -10.72 8.76 13.40
CA ASP A 75 -11.47 8.20 14.53
C ASP A 75 -11.07 6.74 14.78
N LEU A 76 -11.32 6.26 16.00
CA LEU A 76 -11.22 4.85 16.36
C LEU A 76 -12.50 4.10 15.91
N SER A 77 -12.78 4.13 14.61
CA SER A 77 -14.02 3.61 14.00
C SER A 77 -14.07 2.09 13.85
N THR A 78 -12.98 1.38 14.13
CA THR A 78 -12.90 -0.08 14.02
C THR A 78 -12.73 -0.72 15.39
N ALA A 79 -13.49 -1.81 15.64
CA ALA A 79 -13.48 -2.53 16.91
C ALA A 79 -12.10 -3.14 17.23
N HIS A 80 -11.73 -3.11 18.51
CA HIS A 80 -10.64 -3.94 19.04
C HIS A 80 -11.15 -5.36 19.17
N ILE A 81 -10.32 -6.35 18.84
CA ILE A 81 -10.67 -7.75 19.07
C ILE A 81 -9.73 -8.28 20.14
N VAL A 82 -10.33 -8.74 21.23
CA VAL A 82 -9.61 -9.21 22.42
C VAL A 82 -10.07 -10.61 22.81
N ASN A 83 -9.21 -11.33 23.53
CA ASN A 83 -9.56 -12.55 24.20
C ASN A 83 -9.30 -12.42 25.71
N ILE A 84 -10.26 -12.84 26.53
CA ILE A 84 -10.11 -13.08 27.95
C ILE A 84 -9.92 -14.57 28.11
N ARG A 85 -8.69 -15.03 28.26
CA ARG A 85 -8.34 -16.45 28.21
C ARG A 85 -8.88 -17.27 29.38
N LYS A 86 -9.04 -18.55 29.16
CA LYS A 86 -9.24 -19.55 30.23
C LYS A 86 -8.06 -19.54 31.20
N PRO A 87 -8.30 -19.81 32.50
CA PRO A 87 -9.62 -20.05 33.10
C PRO A 87 -10.31 -18.73 33.48
N PHE A 88 -11.34 -18.32 32.76
CA PHE A 88 -12.21 -17.20 33.13
C PHE A 88 -13.63 -17.72 33.33
N ASP A 89 -14.16 -17.51 34.51
CA ASP A 89 -15.52 -17.94 34.88
C ASP A 89 -16.51 -16.84 34.49
N PHE A 90 -17.12 -17.01 33.32
CA PHE A 90 -18.08 -16.06 32.77
C PHE A 90 -19.30 -15.91 33.69
N GLU A 91 -19.91 -17.02 34.08
CA GLU A 91 -21.14 -17.01 34.89
C GLU A 91 -20.97 -16.26 36.24
N LYS A 92 -19.83 -16.43 36.87
CA LYS A 92 -19.49 -15.72 38.10
C LYS A 92 -19.25 -14.23 37.92
N ASN A 93 -18.71 -13.85 36.78
CA ASN A 93 -18.24 -12.48 36.53
C ASN A 93 -19.22 -11.65 35.68
N PHE A 94 -20.28 -12.24 35.16
CA PHE A 94 -21.31 -11.54 34.38
C PHE A 94 -22.54 -11.24 35.24
N SER A 95 -22.88 -9.94 35.29
CA SER A 95 -24.11 -9.47 35.94
C SER A 95 -25.11 -9.07 34.86
N GLN A 96 -26.08 -9.93 34.58
CA GLN A 96 -27.12 -9.70 33.59
C GLN A 96 -28.02 -8.51 34.01
N ILE A 97 -28.32 -7.64 33.05
CA ILE A 97 -29.23 -6.50 33.23
C ILE A 97 -30.48 -6.73 32.36
N ASP A 98 -30.31 -7.24 31.15
CA ASP A 98 -31.37 -7.58 30.20
C ASP A 98 -30.98 -8.84 29.44
N GLU A 99 -31.81 -9.35 28.54
CA GLU A 99 -31.67 -10.65 27.84
C GLU A 99 -30.23 -10.93 27.36
N ASN A 100 -29.64 -9.95 26.65
CA ASN A 100 -28.28 -10.07 26.10
C ASN A 100 -27.33 -8.98 26.59
N TYR A 101 -27.71 -8.18 27.56
CA TYR A 101 -26.94 -7.05 28.05
C TYR A 101 -26.64 -7.18 29.53
N GLY A 102 -25.40 -6.82 29.90
CA GLY A 102 -24.98 -6.85 31.28
C GLY A 102 -23.64 -6.17 31.55
N LEU A 103 -23.13 -6.37 32.73
CA LEU A 103 -21.83 -5.90 33.15
C LEU A 103 -20.87 -7.09 33.36
N LEU A 104 -19.72 -7.03 32.72
CA LEU A 104 -18.64 -8.00 32.91
C LEU A 104 -17.62 -7.43 33.90
N SER A 105 -17.36 -8.14 34.96
CA SER A 105 -16.36 -7.78 35.99
C SER A 105 -15.03 -8.47 35.63
N ILE A 106 -13.95 -7.70 35.50
CA ILE A 106 -12.63 -8.22 35.08
C ILE A 106 -11.57 -7.68 36.02
N ASP A 107 -10.80 -8.57 36.62
CA ASP A 107 -9.55 -8.23 37.28
C ASP A 107 -8.42 -8.23 36.27
N LEU A 108 -8.11 -7.06 35.70
CA LEU A 108 -7.12 -6.93 34.61
C LEU A 108 -5.71 -7.40 34.95
N ALA A 109 -5.38 -7.48 36.27
CA ALA A 109 -4.08 -8.03 36.68
C ALA A 109 -4.03 -9.55 36.60
N LYS A 110 -5.18 -10.20 36.77
CA LYS A 110 -5.32 -11.66 36.73
C LYS A 110 -5.77 -12.14 35.37
N ASP A 111 -6.72 -11.44 34.79
CA ASP A 111 -7.40 -11.77 33.55
C ASP A 111 -7.13 -10.67 32.51
N PRO A 112 -5.91 -10.60 31.92
CA PRO A 112 -5.56 -9.55 30.98
C PRO A 112 -6.32 -9.72 29.66
N LEU A 113 -6.50 -8.61 28.95
CA LEU A 113 -7.09 -8.57 27.61
C LEU A 113 -6.02 -8.89 26.57
N TYR A 114 -6.03 -10.10 26.02
CA TYR A 114 -5.12 -10.48 24.95
C TYR A 114 -5.60 -9.88 23.63
N ILE A 115 -4.82 -8.99 23.06
CA ILE A 115 -5.16 -8.34 21.80
C ILE A 115 -5.02 -9.34 20.64
N VAL A 116 -6.13 -9.71 20.02
CA VAL A 116 -6.19 -10.58 18.84
C VAL A 116 -5.96 -9.75 17.57
N ASP A 117 -6.68 -8.64 17.43
CA ASP A 117 -6.45 -7.65 16.37
C ASP A 117 -6.40 -6.24 16.97
N SER A 118 -5.74 -5.33 16.26
CA SER A 118 -5.59 -3.91 16.63
C SER A 118 -4.34 -3.58 17.45
N GLN A 119 -3.28 -4.38 17.40
CA GLN A 119 -2.05 -4.09 18.15
C GLN A 119 -1.52 -2.66 17.92
N HIS A 120 -1.51 -2.15 16.67
CA HIS A 120 -1.02 -0.80 16.38
C HIS A 120 -1.93 0.28 17.01
N ARG A 121 -3.25 0.07 16.98
CA ARG A 121 -4.21 0.99 17.61
C ARG A 121 -4.07 1.00 19.13
N THR A 122 -3.94 -0.17 19.74
CA THR A 122 -3.72 -0.30 21.19
C THR A 122 -2.44 0.41 21.60
N LEU A 123 -1.34 0.24 20.85
CA LEU A 123 -0.07 0.90 21.14
C LEU A 123 -0.14 2.42 20.94
N ALA A 124 -0.80 2.91 19.88
CA ALA A 124 -1.01 4.35 19.68
C ALA A 124 -1.85 4.97 20.80
N ILE A 125 -2.89 4.28 21.26
CA ILE A 125 -3.68 4.72 22.43
C ILE A 125 -2.80 4.71 23.68
N ALA A 126 -1.90 3.72 23.85
CA ALA A 126 -1.00 3.67 24.99
C ALA A 126 -0.02 4.86 25.01
N GLU A 127 0.51 5.27 23.87
CA GLU A 127 1.32 6.50 23.77
C GLU A 127 0.52 7.71 24.24
N LEU A 128 -0.71 7.91 23.74
CA LEU A 128 -1.54 9.06 24.08
C LEU A 128 -2.05 9.07 25.55
N VAL A 129 -2.32 7.90 26.11
CA VAL A 129 -2.74 7.78 27.51
C VAL A 129 -1.59 8.02 28.48
N ASN A 130 -0.37 7.60 28.13
CA ASN A 130 0.81 7.72 28.96
C ASN A 130 1.54 9.07 28.80
N ASP A 131 1.22 9.82 27.74
CA ASP A 131 1.78 11.16 27.53
C ASP A 131 1.10 12.17 28.48
N PRO A 132 1.86 12.92 29.31
CA PRO A 132 1.30 13.91 30.22
C PRO A 132 0.44 14.98 29.53
N GLU A 133 0.76 15.36 28.31
CA GLU A 133 0.04 16.37 27.55
C GLU A 133 -1.34 15.87 27.10
N PHE A 134 -1.42 14.60 26.67
CA PHE A 134 -2.63 14.05 26.05
C PHE A 134 -3.46 13.16 26.99
N THR A 135 -2.92 12.74 28.11
CA THR A 135 -3.58 11.80 29.03
C THR A 135 -4.95 12.30 29.49
N THR A 136 -5.11 13.60 29.72
CA THR A 136 -6.40 14.18 30.17
C THR A 136 -7.49 14.03 29.11
N LYS A 137 -7.13 14.18 27.81
CA LYS A 137 -8.04 13.99 26.66
C LYS A 137 -8.34 12.51 26.42
N TRP A 138 -7.36 11.61 26.65
CA TRP A 138 -7.41 10.23 26.17
C TRP A 138 -7.79 9.20 27.22
N LYS A 139 -7.41 9.36 28.49
CA LYS A 139 -7.61 8.34 29.55
C LYS A 139 -9.06 7.83 29.68
N ASP A 140 -10.04 8.71 29.52
CA ASP A 140 -11.45 8.38 29.68
C ASP A 140 -12.20 8.20 28.35
N LYS A 141 -11.51 8.27 27.19
CA LYS A 141 -12.09 7.95 25.90
C LYS A 141 -12.62 6.51 25.90
N LYS A 142 -13.80 6.34 25.33
CA LYS A 142 -14.46 5.03 25.21
C LYS A 142 -13.92 4.30 23.99
N ILE A 143 -13.38 3.12 24.21
CA ILE A 143 -12.91 2.18 23.20
C ILE A 143 -13.92 1.05 23.15
N PHE A 144 -14.36 0.71 21.95
CA PHE A 144 -15.27 -0.42 21.73
C PHE A 144 -14.58 -1.57 21.02
N GLY A 145 -15.05 -2.77 21.29
CA GLY A 145 -14.45 -3.98 20.74
C GLY A 145 -15.36 -5.18 20.80
N ILE A 146 -14.78 -6.29 20.34
CA ILE A 146 -15.36 -7.64 20.42
C ILE A 146 -14.46 -8.48 21.30
N ALA A 147 -15.04 -9.17 22.27
CA ALA A 147 -14.34 -10.05 23.20
C ALA A 147 -14.72 -11.52 22.95
N TYR A 148 -13.72 -12.38 22.89
CA TYR A 148 -13.84 -13.80 23.16
C TYR A 148 -13.72 -13.99 24.66
N ILE A 149 -14.76 -14.47 25.33
CA ILE A 149 -14.79 -14.60 26.78
C ILE A 149 -14.55 -16.05 27.16
N GLY A 150 -13.40 -16.35 27.73
CA GLY A 150 -12.98 -17.71 28.04
C GLY A 150 -12.43 -18.50 26.84
N GLY A 151 -12.00 -17.83 25.77
CA GLY A 151 -11.35 -18.47 24.64
C GLY A 151 -9.96 -19.02 25.01
N ASP A 152 -9.52 -20.08 24.34
CA ASP A 152 -8.17 -20.59 24.52
C ASP A 152 -7.18 -19.93 23.51
N PHE A 153 -5.89 -20.21 23.71
CA PHE A 153 -4.83 -19.70 22.85
C PHE A 153 -4.98 -20.15 21.38
N VAL A 154 -5.48 -21.34 21.14
CA VAL A 154 -5.63 -21.88 19.78
C VAL A 154 -6.71 -21.11 19.03
N GLU A 155 -7.86 -20.88 19.65
CA GLU A 155 -8.95 -20.09 19.08
C GLU A 155 -8.52 -18.65 18.80
N GLU A 156 -7.78 -18.03 19.72
CA GLU A 156 -7.23 -16.71 19.59
C GLU A 156 -6.28 -16.61 18.38
N LYS A 157 -5.33 -17.52 18.26
CA LYS A 157 -4.39 -17.61 17.13
C LYS A 157 -5.08 -17.82 15.80
N GLU A 158 -6.07 -18.73 15.75
CA GLU A 158 -6.84 -18.98 14.53
C GLU A 158 -7.64 -17.75 14.13
N SER A 159 -8.30 -17.08 15.07
CA SER A 159 -9.03 -15.84 14.81
C SER A 159 -8.09 -14.75 14.24
N PHE A 160 -6.92 -14.56 14.82
CA PHE A 160 -5.89 -13.67 14.29
C PHE A 160 -5.50 -14.02 12.86
N PHE A 161 -5.26 -15.31 12.58
CA PHE A 161 -4.89 -15.79 11.25
C PHE A 161 -5.98 -15.48 10.23
N TYR A 162 -7.23 -15.84 10.52
CA TYR A 162 -8.34 -15.63 9.59
C TYR A 162 -8.62 -14.16 9.33
N ILE A 163 -8.63 -13.32 10.36
CA ILE A 163 -8.83 -11.87 10.22
C ILE A 163 -7.78 -11.29 9.27
N ASN A 164 -6.50 -11.62 9.47
CA ASN A 164 -5.42 -11.05 8.67
C ASN A 164 -5.30 -11.68 7.27
N ASN A 165 -5.62 -12.97 7.11
CA ASN A 165 -5.51 -13.68 5.84
C ASN A 165 -6.63 -13.28 4.86
N TYR A 166 -7.83 -13.00 5.35
CA TYR A 166 -8.96 -12.59 4.51
C TYR A 166 -9.11 -11.08 4.38
N ALA A 167 -8.42 -10.29 5.19
CA ALA A 167 -8.37 -8.84 5.04
C ALA A 167 -7.55 -8.47 3.79
N LYS A 168 -8.22 -8.11 2.70
CA LYS A 168 -7.56 -7.58 1.51
C LYS A 168 -7.30 -6.09 1.70
N SER A 169 -6.06 -5.67 1.50
CA SER A 169 -5.73 -4.24 1.41
C SER A 169 -6.44 -3.61 0.21
N ILE A 170 -6.84 -2.35 0.36
CA ILE A 170 -7.36 -1.57 -0.78
C ILE A 170 -6.29 -1.56 -1.88
N PRO A 171 -6.65 -1.91 -3.14
CA PRO A 171 -5.72 -1.83 -4.25
C PRO A 171 -5.07 -0.44 -4.33
N THR A 172 -3.77 -0.39 -4.59
CA THR A 172 -3.01 0.88 -4.59
C THR A 172 -3.63 1.93 -5.52
N GLY A 173 -4.18 1.52 -6.66
CA GLY A 173 -4.87 2.42 -7.57
C GLY A 173 -6.11 3.07 -6.94
N SER A 174 -6.95 2.29 -6.23
CA SER A 174 -8.11 2.81 -5.49
C SER A 174 -7.68 3.72 -4.34
N LYS A 175 -6.54 3.40 -3.70
CA LYS A 175 -6.01 4.22 -2.61
C LYS A 175 -5.68 5.63 -3.09
N TYR A 176 -5.01 5.78 -4.25
CA TYR A 176 -4.70 7.10 -4.82
C TYR A 176 -5.96 7.89 -5.14
N GLU A 177 -6.95 7.27 -5.79
CA GLU A 177 -8.22 7.92 -6.11
C GLU A 177 -8.97 8.40 -4.86
N LEU A 178 -9.01 7.57 -3.79
CA LEU A 178 -9.61 7.94 -2.52
C LEU A 178 -8.85 9.06 -1.81
N GLN A 179 -7.52 9.00 -1.78
CA GLN A 179 -6.70 10.01 -1.13
C GLN A 179 -6.93 11.40 -1.72
N ILE A 180 -7.09 11.50 -3.05
CA ILE A 180 -7.41 12.77 -3.70
C ILE A 180 -8.78 13.29 -3.27
N SER A 181 -9.78 12.41 -3.16
CA SER A 181 -11.14 12.81 -2.78
C SER A 181 -11.25 13.37 -1.35
N ILE A 182 -10.29 13.03 -0.47
CA ILE A 182 -10.24 13.52 0.92
C ILE A 182 -9.20 14.63 1.14
N GLU A 183 -8.58 15.13 0.06
CA GLU A 183 -7.63 16.26 0.07
C GLU A 183 -6.36 16.10 0.95
N GLU A 184 -6.05 14.90 1.41
CA GLU A 184 -4.89 14.61 2.27
C GLU A 184 -3.64 14.16 1.49
N VAL A 185 -3.43 14.64 0.27
CA VAL A 185 -2.28 14.24 -0.54
C VAL A 185 -1.41 15.44 -0.90
N LYS A 186 -0.13 15.16 -1.05
CA LYS A 186 0.82 16.12 -1.63
C LYS A 186 0.38 16.49 -3.05
N GLU A 187 0.61 17.74 -3.45
CA GLU A 187 0.25 18.23 -4.78
C GLU A 187 0.82 17.36 -5.91
N GLU A 188 2.09 16.96 -5.82
CA GLU A 188 2.75 16.03 -6.75
C GLU A 188 1.98 14.73 -7.00
N VAL A 189 1.23 14.26 -6.01
CA VAL A 189 0.42 13.02 -6.14
C VAL A 189 -0.90 13.32 -6.84
N LYS A 190 -1.51 14.48 -6.57
CA LYS A 190 -2.71 14.94 -7.27
C LYS A 190 -2.41 15.10 -8.75
N ASP A 191 -1.33 15.80 -9.08
CA ASP A 191 -0.89 16.04 -10.44
C ASP A 191 -0.57 14.75 -11.17
N ALA A 192 0.15 13.81 -10.54
CA ALA A 192 0.43 12.50 -11.13
C ALA A 192 -0.84 11.69 -11.43
N VAL A 193 -1.89 11.83 -10.60
CA VAL A 193 -3.18 11.20 -10.88
C VAL A 193 -3.91 11.89 -12.02
N GLU A 194 -3.95 13.22 -12.03
CA GLU A 194 -4.58 13.98 -13.13
C GLU A 194 -3.86 13.73 -14.46
N LEU A 195 -2.54 13.77 -14.51
CA LEU A 195 -1.77 13.37 -15.71
C LEU A 195 -2.11 11.95 -16.17
N THR A 196 -2.27 11.01 -15.21
CA THR A 196 -2.68 9.64 -15.53
C THR A 196 -4.09 9.60 -16.13
N ARG A 197 -5.00 10.48 -15.70
CA ARG A 197 -6.34 10.63 -16.28
C ARG A 197 -6.30 11.23 -17.68
N MET A 198 -5.50 12.29 -17.88
CA MET A 198 -5.32 12.94 -19.18
C MET A 198 -4.72 11.99 -20.22
N LEU A 199 -3.79 11.11 -19.84
CA LEU A 199 -3.23 10.06 -20.72
C LEU A 199 -4.27 9.05 -21.23
N ARG A 200 -5.50 9.03 -20.70
CA ARG A 200 -6.59 8.19 -21.21
C ARG A 200 -7.38 8.82 -22.36
N ASP A 201 -7.02 10.01 -22.79
CA ASP A 201 -7.63 10.61 -23.96
C ASP A 201 -7.47 9.70 -25.20
N ASN A 202 -8.48 9.69 -26.07
CA ASN A 202 -8.53 8.84 -27.25
C ASN A 202 -7.43 9.14 -28.29
N SER A 203 -6.79 10.28 -28.19
CA SER A 203 -5.64 10.68 -29.02
C SER A 203 -4.30 10.18 -28.48
N SER A 204 -4.27 9.68 -27.26
CA SER A 204 -3.04 9.21 -26.58
C SER A 204 -2.73 7.74 -26.89
N PRO A 205 -1.45 7.36 -27.01
CA PRO A 205 -1.02 5.96 -27.07
C PRO A 205 -1.41 5.13 -25.83
N TRP A 206 -1.94 5.76 -24.79
CA TRP A 206 -2.39 5.14 -23.55
C TRP A 206 -3.90 4.91 -23.49
N TYR A 207 -4.64 5.29 -24.52
CA TYR A 207 -6.08 5.05 -24.60
C TYR A 207 -6.39 3.56 -24.42
N GLU A 208 -7.30 3.23 -23.51
CA GLU A 208 -7.69 1.85 -23.14
C GLU A 208 -6.56 0.95 -22.60
N ILE A 209 -5.35 1.48 -22.39
CA ILE A 209 -4.21 0.72 -21.87
C ILE A 209 -4.13 0.84 -20.34
N ILE A 210 -4.50 1.99 -19.77
CA ILE A 210 -4.46 2.22 -18.34
C ILE A 210 -5.69 1.62 -17.68
N LYS A 211 -5.46 0.65 -16.78
CA LYS A 211 -6.50 -0.05 -16.03
C LYS A 211 -6.80 0.68 -14.73
N TYR A 212 -8.02 1.14 -14.59
CA TYR A 212 -8.54 1.71 -13.34
C TYR A 212 -9.13 0.64 -12.42
N PRO A 213 -9.29 0.96 -11.11
CA PRO A 213 -9.97 0.07 -10.18
C PRO A 213 -11.33 -0.38 -10.72
N ASN A 214 -11.63 -1.67 -10.58
CA ASN A 214 -12.87 -2.31 -11.07
C ASN A 214 -13.09 -2.27 -12.60
N SER A 215 -12.18 -1.68 -13.38
CA SER A 215 -12.26 -1.72 -14.86
C SER A 215 -11.91 -3.10 -15.39
N LYS A 216 -12.61 -3.54 -16.42
CA LYS A 216 -12.23 -4.72 -17.23
C LYS A 216 -11.28 -4.32 -18.37
N ILE A 217 -11.22 -3.02 -18.71
CA ILE A 217 -10.40 -2.47 -19.79
C ILE A 217 -9.06 -2.02 -19.19
N GLY A 218 -8.00 -2.25 -19.96
CA GLY A 218 -6.64 -1.88 -19.62
C GLY A 218 -5.76 -3.04 -19.14
N ILE A 219 -4.48 -2.85 -19.30
CA ILE A 219 -3.45 -3.88 -19.05
C ILE A 219 -2.43 -3.47 -18.00
N ILE A 220 -2.27 -2.17 -17.73
CA ILE A 220 -1.39 -1.63 -16.69
C ILE A 220 -2.21 -0.91 -15.61
N PRO A 221 -2.05 -1.25 -14.32
CA PRO A 221 -2.72 -0.51 -13.26
C PRO A 221 -2.35 0.99 -13.28
N ASN A 222 -3.33 1.87 -13.08
CA ASN A 222 -3.10 3.32 -12.95
C ASN A 222 -2.02 3.64 -11.91
N SER A 223 -1.95 2.88 -10.81
CA SER A 223 -0.91 3.03 -9.78
C SER A 223 0.52 2.88 -10.32
N SER A 224 0.73 2.11 -11.38
CA SER A 224 2.05 1.96 -11.99
C SER A 224 2.46 3.22 -12.76
N ILE A 225 1.51 3.87 -13.44
CA ILE A 225 1.74 5.15 -14.12
C ILE A 225 2.01 6.24 -13.08
N ILE A 226 1.11 6.38 -12.09
CA ILE A 226 1.25 7.36 -11.00
C ILE A 226 2.61 7.21 -10.30
N SER A 227 3.01 5.98 -9.97
CA SER A 227 4.31 5.74 -9.32
C SER A 227 5.50 6.09 -10.21
N SER A 228 5.39 5.93 -11.54
CA SER A 228 6.47 6.29 -12.47
C SER A 228 6.55 7.79 -12.71
N LEU A 229 5.41 8.50 -12.72
CA LEU A 229 5.37 9.96 -12.83
C LEU A 229 6.03 10.65 -11.62
N LYS A 230 5.96 10.08 -10.43
CA LYS A 230 6.66 10.61 -9.25
C LYS A 230 8.17 10.75 -9.44
N VAL A 231 8.77 9.99 -10.34
CA VAL A 231 10.19 10.13 -10.69
C VAL A 231 10.43 11.45 -11.42
N LEU A 232 9.46 11.92 -12.23
CA LEU A 232 9.54 13.20 -12.92
C LEU A 232 9.38 14.37 -11.95
N TYR A 233 8.46 14.25 -10.97
CA TYR A 233 8.31 15.24 -9.90
C TYR A 233 9.52 15.36 -8.96
N GLY A 234 10.46 14.44 -9.01
CA GLY A 234 11.78 14.55 -8.40
C GLY A 234 12.78 15.38 -9.22
N GLN A 235 12.36 15.97 -10.35
CA GLN A 235 13.21 16.76 -11.25
C GLN A 235 12.73 18.23 -11.29
N ASP A 236 13.64 19.16 -11.06
CA ASP A 236 13.32 20.60 -11.01
C ASP A 236 12.63 21.05 -12.28
N TRP A 237 13.15 20.68 -13.46
CA TRP A 237 12.59 21.08 -14.75
C TRP A 237 11.11 20.69 -14.95
N PHE A 238 10.67 19.60 -14.34
CA PHE A 238 9.27 19.14 -14.46
C PHE A 238 8.36 19.91 -13.51
N ASN A 239 8.86 20.27 -12.33
CA ASN A 239 8.14 21.10 -11.37
C ASN A 239 8.10 22.57 -11.79
N ASP A 240 9.09 23.06 -12.54
CA ASP A 240 9.13 24.43 -13.07
C ASP A 240 8.10 24.66 -14.19
N LEU A 241 7.49 23.60 -14.72
CA LEU A 241 6.35 23.70 -15.62
C LEU A 241 5.10 24.02 -14.79
N GLU A 242 4.70 25.29 -14.79
CA GLU A 242 3.60 25.81 -13.96
C GLU A 242 2.24 25.18 -14.28
N ALA A 243 2.00 24.81 -15.55
CA ALA A 243 0.74 24.26 -15.99
C ALA A 243 0.81 22.74 -16.17
N LEU A 244 -0.12 22.03 -15.54
CA LEU A 244 -0.30 20.59 -15.70
C LEU A 244 -0.51 20.19 -17.18
N GLU A 245 -1.14 21.08 -17.96
CA GLU A 245 -1.35 20.90 -19.40
C GLU A 245 -0.03 20.86 -20.19
N ASP A 246 0.99 21.61 -19.79
CA ASP A 246 2.29 21.58 -20.45
C ASP A 246 3.08 20.34 -20.08
N GLN A 247 2.99 19.88 -18.82
CA GLN A 247 3.51 18.58 -18.41
C GLN A 247 2.87 17.44 -19.21
N PHE A 248 1.55 17.50 -19.42
CA PHE A 248 0.83 16.52 -20.25
C PHE A 248 1.29 16.55 -21.69
N LYS A 249 1.40 17.71 -22.33
CA LYS A 249 1.85 17.84 -23.74
C LYS A 249 3.20 17.19 -23.96
N ILE A 250 4.14 17.41 -23.05
CA ILE A 250 5.49 16.82 -23.13
C ILE A 250 5.41 15.29 -23.00
N LEU A 251 4.64 14.79 -22.02
CA LEU A 251 4.44 13.35 -21.82
C LEU A 251 3.78 12.68 -23.05
N ASP A 252 2.75 13.29 -23.57
CA ASP A 252 1.99 12.76 -24.72
C ASP A 252 2.85 12.77 -26.00
N ALA A 253 3.57 13.87 -26.25
CA ALA A 253 4.52 13.97 -27.38
C ALA A 253 5.62 12.91 -27.27
N PHE A 254 6.22 12.74 -26.08
CA PHE A 254 7.22 11.70 -25.85
C PHE A 254 6.68 10.31 -26.17
N TRP A 255 5.50 9.94 -25.63
CA TRP A 255 4.94 8.61 -25.87
C TRP A 255 4.46 8.40 -27.29
N LYS A 256 3.99 9.44 -27.98
CA LYS A 256 3.71 9.40 -29.43
C LYS A 256 5.00 9.19 -30.23
N GLY A 257 6.09 9.86 -29.86
CA GLY A 257 7.40 9.62 -30.46
C GLY A 257 7.89 8.18 -30.26
N VAL A 258 7.73 7.63 -29.06
CA VAL A 258 8.03 6.21 -28.80
C VAL A 258 7.15 5.28 -29.65
N ALA A 259 5.87 5.60 -29.84
CA ALA A 259 4.97 4.81 -30.67
C ALA A 259 5.37 4.84 -32.16
N ILE A 260 5.92 5.95 -32.64
CA ILE A 260 6.45 6.06 -34.03
C ILE A 260 7.66 5.13 -34.22
N ILE A 261 8.55 5.03 -33.23
CA ILE A 261 9.77 4.20 -33.36
C ILE A 261 9.57 2.73 -33.09
N LEU A 262 8.60 2.36 -32.22
CA LEU A 262 8.31 0.99 -31.78
C LEU A 262 6.82 0.66 -31.98
N PRO A 263 6.26 0.78 -33.18
CA PRO A 263 4.82 0.69 -33.43
C PRO A 263 4.22 -0.67 -33.04
N ASP A 264 4.97 -1.75 -33.14
CA ASP A 264 4.47 -3.10 -32.82
C ASP A 264 4.17 -3.25 -31.32
N CYS A 265 4.92 -2.55 -30.47
CA CYS A 265 4.66 -2.53 -29.02
C CYS A 265 3.30 -1.89 -28.66
N PHE A 266 2.78 -0.99 -29.50
CA PHE A 266 1.51 -0.31 -29.30
C PHE A 266 0.34 -0.97 -30.05
N LYS A 267 0.60 -1.73 -31.11
CA LYS A 267 -0.44 -2.51 -31.81
C LYS A 267 -0.93 -3.69 -30.97
N ASP A 268 -0.02 -4.36 -30.26
CA ASP A 268 -0.36 -5.45 -29.35
C ASP A 268 0.33 -5.28 -27.99
N PRO A 269 -0.13 -4.32 -27.16
CA PRO A 269 0.49 -4.00 -25.88
C PRO A 269 0.42 -5.15 -24.85
N SER A 270 -0.40 -6.16 -25.12
CA SER A 270 -0.45 -7.36 -24.27
C SER A 270 0.81 -8.23 -24.40
N LYS A 271 1.44 -8.19 -25.55
CA LYS A 271 2.60 -9.00 -25.94
C LYS A 271 3.92 -8.41 -25.43
N TYR A 272 3.96 -7.09 -25.25
CA TYR A 272 5.18 -6.36 -24.93
C TYR A 272 5.22 -5.82 -23.51
N ALA A 273 6.44 -5.61 -23.00
CA ALA A 273 6.68 -5.05 -21.67
C ALA A 273 6.75 -3.50 -21.67
N LEU A 274 6.77 -2.85 -22.83
CA LEU A 274 6.94 -1.41 -22.98
C LEU A 274 5.82 -0.63 -22.26
N GLN A 275 4.56 -1.00 -22.51
CA GLN A 275 3.40 -0.43 -21.79
C GLN A 275 3.02 -1.22 -20.53
N ARG A 276 4.02 -1.71 -19.79
CA ARG A 276 3.89 -2.35 -18.46
C ARG A 276 4.73 -1.61 -17.44
N ALA A 277 4.61 -1.97 -16.18
CA ALA A 277 5.27 -1.27 -15.08
C ALA A 277 6.79 -1.08 -15.25
N VAL A 278 7.50 -2.05 -15.85
CA VAL A 278 8.93 -1.93 -16.11
C VAL A 278 9.22 -0.94 -17.22
N GLY A 279 8.52 -1.05 -18.35
CA GLY A 279 8.73 -0.16 -19.51
C GLY A 279 8.40 1.29 -19.17
N VAL A 280 7.24 1.54 -18.55
CA VAL A 280 6.82 2.89 -18.13
C VAL A 280 7.84 3.51 -17.17
N SER A 281 8.25 2.76 -16.14
CA SER A 281 9.22 3.27 -15.16
C SER A 281 10.56 3.63 -15.79
N VAL A 282 11.03 2.81 -16.73
CA VAL A 282 12.29 3.04 -17.44
C VAL A 282 12.17 4.19 -18.44
N MET A 283 11.09 4.26 -19.19
CA MET A 283 10.91 5.31 -20.22
C MET A 283 10.69 6.68 -19.57
N HIS A 284 9.98 6.80 -18.45
CA HIS A 284 9.91 8.08 -17.72
C HIS A 284 11.27 8.50 -17.14
N ALA A 285 12.11 7.54 -16.70
CA ALA A 285 13.48 7.86 -16.29
C ALA A 285 14.37 8.30 -17.49
N ILE A 286 14.10 7.78 -18.68
CA ILE A 286 14.74 8.22 -19.93
C ILE A 286 14.28 9.64 -20.30
N LEU A 287 12.97 9.89 -20.32
CA LEU A 287 12.40 11.23 -20.54
C LEU A 287 13.07 12.25 -19.63
N SER A 288 13.11 11.98 -18.32
CA SER A 288 13.77 12.85 -17.32
C SER A 288 15.20 13.22 -17.68
N SER A 289 15.96 12.28 -18.26
CA SER A 289 17.38 12.52 -18.58
C SER A 289 17.59 13.12 -19.97
N LEU A 290 16.60 13.05 -20.85
CA LEU A 290 16.71 13.55 -22.22
C LEU A 290 16.12 14.94 -22.41
N TYR A 291 15.16 15.35 -21.59
CA TYR A 291 14.44 16.61 -21.72
C TYR A 291 15.39 17.82 -21.96
N ILE A 292 16.33 18.01 -21.06
CA ILE A 292 17.31 19.12 -21.18
C ILE A 292 18.19 18.97 -22.43
N LYS A 293 18.58 17.73 -22.78
CA LYS A 293 19.40 17.48 -23.98
C LYS A 293 18.63 17.77 -25.27
N MET A 294 17.34 17.49 -25.32
CA MET A 294 16.48 17.84 -26.45
C MET A 294 16.50 19.36 -26.70
N ILE A 295 16.25 20.13 -25.64
CA ILE A 295 16.25 21.60 -25.69
C ILE A 295 17.64 22.12 -26.14
N MET A 296 18.72 21.61 -25.55
CA MET A 296 20.08 22.02 -25.89
C MET A 296 20.45 21.71 -27.35
N ASN A 297 19.83 20.72 -27.96
CA ASN A 297 20.05 20.36 -29.36
C ASN A 297 18.99 20.96 -30.31
N ASN A 298 18.19 21.94 -29.83
CA ASN A 298 17.16 22.65 -30.57
C ASN A 298 16.01 21.77 -31.10
N TYR A 299 15.71 20.67 -30.43
CA TYR A 299 14.50 19.86 -30.66
C TYR A 299 13.31 20.43 -29.90
N ASP A 300 12.12 20.34 -30.49
CA ASP A 300 10.87 20.70 -29.83
C ASP A 300 10.35 19.54 -28.94
N VAL A 301 10.34 19.75 -27.63
CA VAL A 301 9.86 18.76 -26.65
C VAL A 301 8.35 18.50 -26.72
N HIS A 302 7.60 19.31 -27.48
CA HIS A 302 6.16 19.12 -27.72
C HIS A 302 5.88 18.42 -29.06
N SER A 303 6.92 18.15 -29.87
CA SER A 303 6.81 17.47 -31.16
C SER A 303 7.05 15.96 -31.04
N PRO A 304 6.05 15.10 -31.35
CA PRO A 304 6.24 13.66 -31.44
C PRO A 304 7.31 13.25 -32.46
N GLU A 305 7.42 13.99 -33.56
CA GLU A 305 8.38 13.77 -34.64
C GLU A 305 9.81 13.97 -34.12
N ASP A 306 10.06 15.06 -33.39
CA ASP A 306 11.37 15.37 -32.81
C ASP A 306 11.77 14.31 -31.77
N TRP A 307 10.83 13.87 -30.91
CA TRP A 307 11.07 12.74 -30.03
C TRP A 307 11.38 11.47 -30.79
N SER A 308 10.67 11.20 -31.90
CA SER A 308 10.91 9.98 -32.70
C SER A 308 12.29 10.01 -33.37
N GLU A 309 12.75 11.15 -33.82
CA GLU A 309 14.09 11.33 -34.39
C GLU A 309 15.17 11.11 -33.32
N TYR A 310 15.03 11.77 -32.17
CA TYR A 310 15.99 11.66 -31.07
C TYR A 310 16.07 10.24 -30.49
N LEU A 311 14.94 9.53 -30.41
CA LEU A 311 14.85 8.18 -29.89
C LEU A 311 15.09 7.09 -30.96
N ALA A 312 15.30 7.46 -32.24
CA ALA A 312 15.47 6.53 -33.34
C ALA A 312 16.50 5.40 -33.10
N PRO A 313 17.63 5.64 -32.37
CA PRO A 313 18.57 4.57 -32.04
C PRO A 313 17.92 3.38 -31.29
N LEU A 314 16.81 3.60 -30.55
CA LEU A 314 16.12 2.52 -29.83
C LEU A 314 15.49 1.47 -30.75
N ARG A 315 15.32 1.76 -32.05
CA ARG A 315 14.88 0.77 -33.06
C ARG A 315 15.86 -0.40 -33.14
N ASN A 316 17.15 -0.14 -32.90
CA ASN A 316 18.22 -1.11 -32.98
C ASN A 316 18.79 -1.48 -31.60
N LEU A 317 18.01 -1.24 -30.55
CA LEU A 317 18.40 -1.60 -29.18
C LEU A 317 18.62 -3.11 -29.09
N LYS A 318 19.83 -3.54 -28.68
CA LYS A 318 20.21 -4.94 -28.54
C LYS A 318 20.60 -5.26 -27.12
N ASP A 319 20.21 -6.44 -26.64
CA ASP A 319 20.72 -6.98 -25.39
C ASP A 319 22.13 -7.59 -25.61
N LYS A 320 23.16 -6.80 -25.35
CA LYS A 320 24.57 -7.23 -25.46
C LYS A 320 24.96 -8.35 -24.47
N ASN A 321 24.16 -8.58 -23.43
CA ASN A 321 24.45 -9.61 -22.42
C ASN A 321 23.84 -10.98 -22.76
N ARG A 322 23.16 -11.12 -23.90
CA ARG A 322 22.60 -12.38 -24.37
C ARG A 322 23.45 -13.01 -25.48
N LEU A 323 24.72 -13.26 -25.21
CA LEU A 323 25.62 -13.94 -26.16
C LEU A 323 25.30 -15.43 -26.38
N GLU A 324 24.41 -16.02 -25.56
CA GLU A 324 24.10 -17.47 -25.58
C GLU A 324 22.82 -17.84 -26.33
N VAL A 325 22.09 -16.87 -26.89
CA VAL A 325 20.84 -17.14 -27.62
C VAL A 325 21.07 -16.87 -29.10
N PRO A 326 20.66 -17.78 -30.01
CA PRO A 326 20.93 -17.65 -31.44
C PRO A 326 20.16 -16.51 -32.11
N TYR A 327 19.36 -15.75 -31.40
CA TYR A 327 18.58 -14.62 -31.91
C TYR A 327 19.05 -13.32 -31.27
N THR A 328 19.48 -12.40 -32.09
CA THR A 328 19.66 -10.99 -31.68
C THR A 328 18.27 -10.42 -31.38
N VAL A 329 17.97 -10.23 -30.12
CA VAL A 329 16.73 -9.57 -29.69
C VAL A 329 16.95 -8.07 -29.83
N GLU A 330 16.32 -7.44 -30.81
CA GLU A 330 16.49 -6.01 -31.10
C GLU A 330 15.16 -5.31 -31.31
N GLY A 331 15.15 -3.99 -31.15
CA GLY A 331 14.00 -3.14 -31.42
C GLY A 331 12.77 -3.51 -30.59
N ALA A 332 11.65 -3.74 -31.27
CA ALA A 332 10.41 -4.14 -30.61
C ALA A 332 10.55 -5.48 -29.87
N ASP A 333 11.30 -6.44 -30.43
CA ASP A 333 11.50 -7.76 -29.83
C ASP A 333 12.25 -7.71 -28.52
N PHE A 334 13.08 -6.68 -28.29
CA PHE A 334 13.69 -6.42 -26.98
C PHE A 334 12.62 -6.29 -25.88
N TRP A 335 11.45 -5.74 -26.22
CA TRP A 335 10.34 -5.51 -25.29
C TRP A 335 9.35 -6.66 -25.19
N LEU A 336 9.53 -7.77 -25.93
CA LEU A 336 8.69 -8.96 -25.77
C LEU A 336 8.66 -9.42 -24.31
N ARG A 337 7.54 -9.99 -23.90
CA ARG A 337 7.36 -10.57 -22.57
C ARG A 337 7.91 -12.00 -22.52
N GLY A 338 8.20 -12.45 -21.30
CA GLY A 338 8.67 -13.82 -21.07
C GLY A 338 10.13 -14.03 -21.45
N SER A 339 10.46 -15.24 -21.91
CA SER A 339 11.83 -15.65 -22.29
C SER A 339 12.27 -15.13 -23.65
N GLU A 340 11.33 -14.73 -24.50
CA GLU A 340 11.60 -14.26 -25.86
C GLU A 340 12.19 -12.84 -25.88
N GLY A 341 11.78 -11.98 -24.96
CA GLY A 341 12.29 -10.61 -24.85
C GLY A 341 13.39 -10.44 -23.78
N ALA A 342 14.00 -9.26 -23.77
CA ALA A 342 15.04 -8.90 -22.79
C ALA A 342 14.49 -8.07 -21.62
N ALA A 343 13.55 -7.16 -21.89
CA ALA A 343 13.07 -6.17 -20.91
C ALA A 343 12.49 -6.78 -19.63
N GLY A 344 11.84 -7.94 -19.70
CA GLY A 344 11.25 -8.62 -18.54
C GLY A 344 12.25 -9.01 -17.45
N LYS A 345 13.52 -9.22 -17.78
CA LYS A 345 14.59 -9.54 -16.83
C LYS A 345 14.98 -8.37 -15.91
N TYR A 346 14.63 -7.16 -16.32
CA TYR A 346 14.95 -5.92 -15.60
C TYR A 346 13.81 -5.45 -14.69
N SER A 347 12.94 -6.34 -14.22
CA SER A 347 11.78 -5.98 -13.40
C SER A 347 12.10 -5.60 -11.94
N SER A 348 13.26 -6.00 -11.41
CA SER A 348 13.72 -5.59 -10.08
C SER A 348 14.14 -4.12 -10.04
N GLY A 349 14.28 -3.53 -8.85
CA GLY A 349 14.74 -2.14 -8.72
C GLY A 349 16.11 -1.88 -9.34
N SER A 350 17.11 -2.72 -9.03
CA SER A 350 18.44 -2.66 -9.64
C SER A 350 18.41 -3.00 -11.13
N GLY A 351 17.55 -3.93 -11.55
CA GLY A 351 17.36 -4.27 -12.95
C GLY A 351 16.86 -3.07 -13.76
N LYS A 352 15.85 -2.35 -13.29
CA LYS A 352 15.34 -1.13 -13.95
C LYS A 352 16.43 -0.09 -14.13
N GLN A 353 17.25 0.14 -13.09
CA GLN A 353 18.37 1.08 -13.18
C GLN A 353 19.41 0.65 -14.24
N ASN A 354 19.73 -0.64 -14.31
CA ASN A 354 20.61 -1.18 -15.34
C ASN A 354 20.04 -1.00 -16.74
N LEU A 355 18.72 -1.19 -16.92
CA LEU A 355 18.05 -0.95 -18.17
C LEU A 355 18.08 0.54 -18.57
N VAL A 356 17.82 1.43 -17.63
CA VAL A 356 17.94 2.90 -17.85
C VAL A 356 19.36 3.25 -18.32
N ASN A 357 20.39 2.74 -17.65
CA ASN A 357 21.78 3.01 -18.01
C ASN A 357 22.12 2.47 -19.41
N MET A 358 21.63 1.27 -19.74
CA MET A 358 21.81 0.67 -21.09
C MET A 358 21.15 1.52 -22.16
N LEU A 359 19.90 1.96 -21.96
CA LEU A 359 19.19 2.83 -22.92
C LEU A 359 19.91 4.17 -23.08
N LYS A 360 20.35 4.81 -21.99
CA LYS A 360 21.12 6.05 -22.03
C LYS A 360 22.43 5.90 -22.82
N GLY A 361 23.15 4.82 -22.59
CA GLY A 361 24.38 4.51 -23.32
C GLY A 361 24.13 4.28 -24.81
N HIS A 362 23.00 3.67 -25.17
CA HIS A 362 22.62 3.45 -26.56
C HIS A 362 22.19 4.72 -27.29
N LEU A 363 21.51 5.66 -26.56
CA LEU A 363 21.09 6.96 -27.09
C LEU A 363 22.23 8.00 -27.14
N SER A 364 23.35 7.74 -26.47
CA SER A 364 24.53 8.63 -26.47
C SER A 364 25.65 8.17 -27.41
N ALA A 365 25.47 7.00 -28.03
CA ALA A 365 26.42 6.43 -28.98
C ALA A 365 26.11 6.84 -30.42
#